data_c1f4be0458bd8591d79d880879c88239
#
_entry.id   c1f4be0458bd8591d79d880879c88239
#
_cell.length_a   1.000
_cell.length_b   1.000
_cell.length_c   1.000
_cell.angle_alpha   90.00
_cell.angle_beta   90.00
_cell.angle_gamma   90.00
#
_symmetry.space_group_name_H-M   'P 1'
#
loop_
_entity.id
_entity.type
_entity.pdbx_description
1 polymer ?
#
loop_
_entity_poly.entity_id
_entity_poly.type
_entity_poly.pdbx_seq_one_letter_code
_entity_poly.pdbx_strand_id
1 'polypeptide(L)'
;MKNLLIALIVLAFFSVPAQSNDLKKILIIASNVEDMGDPDKHDARNNLWEYAPPYHVFVSHGYDVEFASPSGDVVPFMMEPVGISSYTIKYEGFLERANSSLAPDQIKPDEYAAVFIGGGYGTLFDVASNKKLLNVMAAIYEKGGVIGSSGHGAGGFANVKLSSGKFLVEGKQVAGFPDSTEKEKSWAKQ
;
A
#
# COMPACT_ATOMS: atom_id res chain seq x y z
N MET A 1 17.86 75.42 7.22
CA MET A 1 16.72 74.69 6.67
C MET A 1 17.26 73.33 6.31
N LYS A 2 16.96 72.31 7.14
CA LYS A 2 17.43 70.94 6.97
C LYS A 2 16.29 70.08 6.32
N ASN A 3 16.50 69.66 5.11
CA ASN A 3 15.55 68.83 4.40
C ASN A 3 15.65 67.38 4.94
N LEU A 4 14.59 66.92 5.61
CA LEU A 4 14.43 65.54 6.09
C LEU A 4 13.83 64.71 4.95
N LEU A 5 14.63 63.81 4.35
CA LEU A 5 14.18 62.85 3.35
C LEU A 5 13.61 61.68 4.09
N ILE A 6 12.30 61.51 4.06
CA ILE A 6 11.62 60.33 4.58
C ILE A 6 11.62 59.27 3.47
N ALA A 7 12.43 58.20 3.63
CA ALA A 7 12.42 57.05 2.74
C ALA A 7 11.26 56.14 3.15
N LEU A 8 10.26 56.04 2.31
CA LEU A 8 9.13 55.08 2.47
C LEU A 8 9.60 53.71 2.02
N ILE A 9 9.85 52.81 2.98
CA ILE A 9 10.11 51.38 2.66
C ILE A 9 8.77 50.72 2.43
N VAL A 10 8.44 50.43 1.18
CA VAL A 10 7.30 49.56 0.80
C VAL A 10 7.71 48.12 1.00
N LEU A 11 7.28 47.49 2.10
CA LEU A 11 7.36 46.05 2.28
C LEU A 11 6.33 45.39 1.36
N ALA A 12 6.79 44.89 0.21
CA ALA A 12 6.00 44.01 -0.61
C ALA A 12 5.90 42.64 0.09
N PHE A 13 4.76 42.37 0.71
CA PHE A 13 4.43 41.02 1.16
C PHE A 13 4.21 40.15 -0.08
N PHE A 14 5.22 39.39 -0.47
CA PHE A 14 5.02 38.25 -1.35
C PHE A 14 4.27 37.19 -0.54
N SER A 15 2.96 37.14 -0.71
CA SER A 15 2.19 35.96 -0.31
C SER A 15 2.65 34.78 -1.17
N VAL A 16 3.56 33.98 -0.64
CA VAL A 16 3.81 32.64 -1.18
C VAL A 16 2.48 31.91 -1.06
N PRO A 17 1.88 31.45 -2.17
CA PRO A 17 0.68 30.64 -2.04
C PRO A 17 1.08 29.46 -1.14
N ALA A 18 0.38 29.30 -0.03
CA ALA A 18 0.45 28.08 0.75
C ALA A 18 0.05 26.97 -0.22
N GLN A 19 1.04 26.20 -0.66
CA GLN A 19 0.77 24.98 -1.42
C GLN A 19 -0.03 24.12 -0.46
N SER A 20 -1.32 23.97 -0.74
CA SER A 20 -2.15 23.02 -0.02
C SER A 20 -1.41 21.71 -0.12
N ASN A 21 -0.87 21.26 0.99
CA ASN A 21 -0.40 19.90 1.13
C ASN A 21 -1.69 19.05 1.12
N ASP A 22 -2.23 18.78 -0.07
CA ASP A 22 -3.15 17.69 -0.26
C ASP A 22 -2.33 16.45 0.08
N LEU A 23 -2.41 16.04 1.35
CA LEU A 23 -1.82 14.81 1.86
C LEU A 23 -2.38 13.71 0.96
N LYS A 24 -1.56 13.32 -0.01
CA LYS A 24 -1.95 12.25 -0.92
C LYS A 24 -1.98 10.98 -0.12
N LYS A 25 -3.08 10.27 -0.19
CA LYS A 25 -3.25 9.00 0.48
C LYS A 25 -2.44 7.91 -0.22
N ILE A 26 -1.97 6.95 0.55
CA ILE A 26 -1.43 5.68 0.07
C ILE A 26 -2.37 4.57 0.51
N LEU A 27 -2.75 3.73 -0.44
CA LEU A 27 -3.56 2.54 -0.19
C LEU A 27 -2.65 1.33 0.01
N ILE A 28 -2.71 0.71 1.17
CA ILE A 28 -2.08 -0.58 1.42
C ILE A 28 -3.13 -1.67 1.24
N ILE A 29 -2.91 -2.58 0.30
CA ILE A 29 -3.80 -3.72 0.09
C ILE A 29 -3.22 -4.95 0.78
N ALA A 30 -4.06 -5.64 1.54
CA ALA A 30 -3.72 -6.84 2.28
C ALA A 30 -4.80 -7.93 2.11
N SER A 31 -4.45 -9.17 2.39
CA SER A 31 -5.34 -10.32 2.30
C SER A 31 -6.18 -10.49 3.57
N ASN A 32 -7.39 -11.05 3.44
CA ASN A 32 -8.17 -11.52 4.58
C ASN A 32 -7.94 -13.02 4.89
N VAL A 33 -7.10 -13.71 4.12
CA VAL A 33 -6.88 -15.16 4.27
C VAL A 33 -5.94 -15.43 5.46
N GLU A 34 -6.30 -16.40 6.30
CA GLU A 34 -5.51 -16.79 7.47
C GLU A 34 -4.68 -18.05 7.19
N ASP A 35 -5.25 -19.03 6.49
CA ASP A 35 -4.60 -20.30 6.13
C ASP A 35 -4.82 -20.61 4.64
N MET A 36 -4.08 -21.59 4.11
CA MET A 36 -4.13 -21.94 2.69
C MET A 36 -5.33 -22.81 2.32
N GLY A 37 -6.21 -23.11 3.27
CA GLY A 37 -7.36 -24.00 3.05
C GLY A 37 -7.00 -25.49 2.95
N ASP A 38 -5.75 -25.84 3.21
CA ASP A 38 -5.26 -27.21 3.22
C ASP A 38 -5.47 -27.90 4.57
N PRO A 39 -5.39 -29.24 4.65
CA PRO A 39 -5.61 -30.00 5.90
C PRO A 39 -4.65 -29.58 7.03
N ASP A 40 -3.42 -29.23 6.70
CA ASP A 40 -2.39 -28.85 7.65
C ASP A 40 -2.48 -27.36 8.05
N LYS A 41 -3.40 -26.59 7.44
CA LYS A 41 -3.65 -25.16 7.70
C LYS A 41 -2.38 -24.33 7.68
N HIS A 42 -1.59 -24.46 6.61
CA HIS A 42 -0.41 -23.64 6.42
C HIS A 42 -0.76 -22.17 6.46
N ASP A 43 0.06 -21.40 7.18
CA ASP A 43 -0.16 -19.97 7.42
C ASP A 43 -0.13 -19.18 6.12
N ALA A 44 -1.21 -18.45 5.84
CA ALA A 44 -1.33 -17.58 4.67
C ALA A 44 -1.47 -16.09 5.04
N ARG A 45 -1.40 -15.77 6.34
CA ARG A 45 -1.55 -14.40 6.83
C ARG A 45 -0.51 -13.45 6.23
N ASN A 46 -0.83 -12.19 6.29
CA ASN A 46 0.06 -11.13 5.86
C ASN A 46 1.32 -11.08 6.74
N ASN A 47 2.48 -10.93 6.09
CA ASN A 47 3.75 -10.87 6.81
C ASN A 47 3.99 -9.47 7.36
N LEU A 48 3.97 -9.31 8.69
CA LEU A 48 4.15 -8.02 9.35
C LEU A 48 5.37 -7.25 8.85
N TRP A 49 6.48 -7.92 8.58
CA TRP A 49 7.71 -7.32 8.06
C TRP A 49 7.56 -6.66 6.69
N GLU A 50 6.58 -7.06 5.93
CA GLU A 50 6.34 -6.54 4.59
C GLU A 50 5.29 -5.43 4.55
N TYR A 51 4.67 -5.14 5.69
CA TYR A 51 3.66 -4.09 5.82
C TYR A 51 4.06 -2.96 6.77
N ALA A 52 4.53 -3.29 7.98
CA ALA A 52 4.80 -2.27 8.99
C ALA A 52 5.97 -1.34 8.65
N PRO A 53 7.13 -1.81 8.14
CA PRO A 53 8.19 -0.89 7.73
C PRO A 53 7.80 0.04 6.57
N PRO A 54 7.17 -0.42 5.48
CA PRO A 54 6.66 0.49 4.45
C PRO A 54 5.63 1.49 5.00
N TYR A 55 4.71 1.04 5.85
CA TYR A 55 3.75 1.92 6.51
C TYR A 55 4.46 3.03 7.29
N HIS A 56 5.46 2.68 8.11
CA HIS A 56 6.29 3.64 8.85
C HIS A 56 6.92 4.67 7.91
N VAL A 57 7.50 4.23 6.81
CA VAL A 57 8.10 5.13 5.81
C VAL A 57 7.05 6.10 5.26
N PHE A 58 5.88 5.61 4.90
CA PHE A 58 4.82 6.46 4.34
C PHE A 58 4.33 7.50 5.35
N VAL A 59 3.99 7.10 6.57
CA VAL A 59 3.50 8.06 7.59
C VAL A 59 4.58 9.03 8.02
N SER A 60 5.84 8.62 8.10
CA SER A 60 6.96 9.50 8.44
C SER A 60 7.25 10.56 7.38
N HIS A 61 6.82 10.31 6.13
CA HIS A 61 6.88 11.27 5.03
C HIS A 61 5.58 12.10 4.87
N GLY A 62 4.66 11.98 5.83
CA GLY A 62 3.44 12.79 5.86
C GLY A 62 2.31 12.30 4.95
N TYR A 63 2.37 11.05 4.48
CA TYR A 63 1.24 10.46 3.77
C TYR A 63 0.18 9.97 4.76
N ASP A 64 -1.09 10.13 4.40
CA ASP A 64 -2.18 9.41 5.05
C ASP A 64 -2.28 8.01 4.45
N VAL A 65 -2.29 6.98 5.30
CA VAL A 65 -2.25 5.59 4.86
C VAL A 65 -3.54 4.89 5.26
N GLU A 66 -4.22 4.31 4.30
CA GLU A 66 -5.40 3.50 4.52
C GLU A 66 -5.14 2.06 4.08
N PHE A 67 -5.76 1.12 4.79
CA PHE A 67 -5.76 -0.28 4.40
C PHE A 67 -7.00 -0.63 3.61
N ALA A 68 -6.86 -1.56 2.69
CA ALA A 68 -7.95 -2.21 1.99
C ALA A 68 -7.72 -3.71 1.91
N SER A 69 -8.81 -4.46 1.87
CA SER A 69 -8.77 -5.90 1.71
C SER A 69 -9.97 -6.40 0.91
N PRO A 70 -9.97 -7.62 0.40
CA PRO A 70 -11.08 -8.19 -0.38
C PRO A 70 -12.46 -8.09 0.28
N SER A 71 -12.55 -8.23 1.60
CA SER A 71 -13.81 -8.14 2.35
C SER A 71 -13.94 -6.88 3.21
N GLY A 72 -12.88 -6.08 3.36
CA GLY A 72 -12.81 -5.03 4.37
C GLY A 72 -12.54 -5.60 5.77
N ASP A 73 -12.73 -4.75 6.80
CA ASP A 73 -12.56 -5.11 8.22
C ASP A 73 -11.15 -5.57 8.59
N VAL A 74 -11.03 -6.59 9.44
CA VAL A 74 -9.77 -7.04 10.03
C VAL A 74 -8.89 -7.74 8.99
N VAL A 75 -7.63 -7.32 8.99
CA VAL A 75 -6.57 -7.96 8.20
C VAL A 75 -5.69 -8.81 9.13
N PRO A 76 -5.58 -10.13 8.91
CA PRO A 76 -4.76 -10.99 9.75
C PRO A 76 -3.26 -10.84 9.44
N PHE A 77 -2.45 -10.67 10.49
CA PHE A 77 -0.99 -10.61 10.38
C PHE A 77 -0.30 -11.75 11.10
N MET A 78 0.76 -12.27 10.50
CA MET A 78 1.77 -13.04 11.18
C MET A 78 2.62 -12.07 12.00
N MET A 79 2.45 -12.09 13.33
CA MET A 79 3.01 -11.07 14.24
C MET A 79 4.49 -11.32 14.60
N GLU A 80 5.14 -12.29 14.03
CA GLU A 80 6.55 -12.59 14.28
C GLU A 80 7.40 -12.41 13.02
N PRO A 81 8.61 -11.87 13.16
CA PRO A 81 9.16 -11.21 14.34
C PRO A 81 8.62 -9.77 14.50
N VAL A 82 8.25 -9.38 15.71
CA VAL A 82 7.73 -8.02 15.99
C VAL A 82 8.84 -6.96 15.80
N GLY A 83 10.01 -7.21 16.33
CA GLY A 83 11.24 -6.43 16.12
C GLY A 83 11.05 -4.94 15.85
N ILE A 84 11.50 -4.51 14.68
CA ILE A 84 11.43 -3.12 14.20
C ILE A 84 9.97 -2.60 14.06
N SER A 85 9.02 -3.50 13.87
CA SER A 85 7.60 -3.13 13.69
C SER A 85 6.93 -2.70 15.00
N SER A 86 7.55 -2.94 16.14
CA SER A 86 6.95 -2.65 17.46
C SER A 86 6.62 -1.17 17.64
N TYR A 87 7.46 -0.27 17.14
CA TYR A 87 7.22 1.17 17.19
C TYR A 87 5.97 1.55 16.38
N THR A 88 5.90 1.08 15.15
CA THR A 88 4.81 1.33 14.20
C THR A 88 3.48 0.84 14.74
N ILE A 89 3.47 -0.38 15.32
CA ILE A 89 2.29 -0.96 15.97
C ILE A 89 1.83 -0.10 17.15
N LYS A 90 2.77 0.32 18.00
CA LYS A 90 2.45 0.98 19.28
C LYS A 90 2.10 2.46 19.13
N TYR A 91 2.75 3.16 18.20
CA TYR A 91 2.71 4.63 18.16
C TYR A 91 2.16 5.23 16.89
N GLU A 92 2.04 4.47 15.81
CA GLU A 92 1.65 5.00 14.50
C GLU A 92 0.27 4.51 14.02
N GLY A 93 -0.48 3.82 14.87
CA GLY A 93 -1.84 3.39 14.56
C GLY A 93 -1.95 2.28 13.50
N PHE A 94 -0.88 1.55 13.24
CA PHE A 94 -0.83 0.51 12.22
C PHE A 94 -1.96 -0.53 12.35
N LEU A 95 -2.10 -1.14 13.54
CA LEU A 95 -3.12 -2.17 13.76
C LEU A 95 -4.54 -1.60 13.74
N GLU A 96 -4.74 -0.37 14.23
CA GLU A 96 -6.03 0.30 14.16
C GLU A 96 -6.49 0.46 12.71
N ARG A 97 -5.60 0.94 11.84
CA ARG A 97 -5.87 1.08 10.42
C ARG A 97 -6.07 -0.26 9.71
N ALA A 98 -5.25 -1.25 10.03
CA ALA A 98 -5.36 -2.58 9.44
C ALA A 98 -6.63 -3.33 9.89
N ASN A 99 -7.08 -3.12 11.13
CA ASN A 99 -8.32 -3.71 11.65
C ASN A 99 -9.59 -3.00 11.15
N SER A 100 -9.43 -1.89 10.44
CA SER A 100 -10.51 -1.11 9.85
C SER A 100 -10.30 -0.95 8.34
N SER A 101 -9.84 -2.00 7.67
CA SER A 101 -9.54 -1.94 6.24
C SER A 101 -10.82 -1.70 5.42
N LEU A 102 -10.67 -0.97 4.32
CA LEU A 102 -11.76 -0.66 3.40
C LEU A 102 -12.10 -1.87 2.54
N ALA A 103 -13.39 -2.14 2.36
CA ALA A 103 -13.85 -2.99 1.27
C ALA A 103 -13.67 -2.28 -0.08
N PRO A 104 -13.51 -3.02 -1.20
CA PRO A 104 -13.22 -2.41 -2.50
C PRO A 104 -14.20 -1.33 -2.95
N ASP A 105 -15.48 -1.47 -2.59
CA ASP A 105 -16.56 -0.52 -2.96
C ASP A 105 -16.50 0.81 -2.18
N GLN A 106 -15.69 0.87 -1.12
CA GLN A 106 -15.49 2.07 -0.30
C GLN A 106 -14.31 2.92 -0.81
N ILE A 107 -13.50 2.37 -1.71
CA ILE A 107 -12.28 3.02 -2.19
C ILE A 107 -12.62 4.00 -3.32
N LYS A 108 -12.10 5.21 -3.19
CA LYS A 108 -12.16 6.24 -4.24
C LYS A 108 -10.77 6.40 -4.87
N PRO A 109 -10.51 5.80 -6.03
CA PRO A 109 -9.16 5.77 -6.62
C PRO A 109 -8.51 7.15 -6.80
N ASP A 110 -9.31 8.20 -6.93
CA ASP A 110 -8.84 9.58 -7.14
C ASP A 110 -8.14 10.19 -5.91
N GLU A 111 -8.34 9.61 -4.74
CA GLU A 111 -7.76 10.10 -3.49
C GLU A 111 -6.34 9.55 -3.25
N TYR A 112 -5.90 8.54 -4.01
CA TYR A 112 -4.64 7.83 -3.75
C TYR A 112 -3.55 8.16 -4.76
N ALA A 113 -2.36 8.46 -4.24
CA ALA A 113 -1.15 8.65 -5.03
C ALA A 113 -0.44 7.34 -5.37
N ALA A 114 -0.65 6.31 -4.54
CA ALA A 114 0.00 5.02 -4.71
C ALA A 114 -0.82 3.88 -4.10
N VAL A 115 -0.51 2.66 -4.57
CA VAL A 115 -0.91 1.40 -3.94
C VAL A 115 0.34 0.62 -3.56
N PHE A 116 0.34 0.04 -2.37
CA PHE A 116 1.36 -0.89 -1.92
C PHE A 116 0.72 -2.22 -1.51
N ILE A 117 1.33 -3.33 -1.89
CA ILE A 117 0.88 -4.68 -1.55
C ILE A 117 2.03 -5.39 -0.87
N GLY A 118 1.89 -5.71 0.40
CA GLY A 118 2.87 -6.52 1.12
C GLY A 118 2.71 -8.01 0.82
N GLY A 119 3.66 -8.80 1.29
CA GLY A 119 3.63 -10.24 1.11
C GLY A 119 2.85 -10.98 2.19
N GLY A 120 2.80 -12.25 2.00
CA GLY A 120 1.98 -13.24 2.66
C GLY A 120 1.28 -14.07 1.58
N TYR A 121 1.15 -15.37 1.79
CA TYR A 121 0.56 -16.24 0.77
C TYR A 121 -0.88 -15.90 0.43
N GLY A 122 -1.64 -15.39 1.41
CA GLY A 122 -3.03 -14.99 1.23
C GLY A 122 -3.25 -14.06 0.04
N THR A 123 -2.30 -13.17 -0.24
CA THR A 123 -2.36 -12.25 -1.38
C THR A 123 -2.54 -12.96 -2.73
N LEU A 124 -1.97 -14.16 -2.87
CA LEU A 124 -2.09 -14.99 -4.09
C LEU A 124 -3.48 -15.61 -4.24
N PHE A 125 -4.21 -15.80 -3.13
CA PHE A 125 -5.53 -16.42 -3.13
C PHE A 125 -6.66 -15.42 -3.36
N ASP A 126 -6.75 -14.40 -2.53
CA ASP A 126 -7.91 -13.51 -2.52
C ASP A 126 -7.67 -12.15 -3.20
N VAL A 127 -6.49 -11.52 -3.04
CA VAL A 127 -6.20 -10.24 -3.67
C VAL A 127 -5.99 -10.40 -5.18
N ALA A 128 -5.17 -11.37 -5.60
CA ALA A 128 -4.83 -11.60 -7.01
C ALA A 128 -6.04 -11.96 -7.89
N SER A 129 -7.13 -12.44 -7.28
CA SER A 129 -8.36 -12.82 -7.97
C SER A 129 -9.52 -11.83 -7.78
N ASN A 130 -9.40 -10.84 -6.89
CA ASN A 130 -10.46 -9.89 -6.58
C ASN A 130 -10.59 -8.82 -7.66
N LYS A 131 -11.56 -9.02 -8.57
CA LYS A 131 -11.78 -8.12 -9.71
C LYS A 131 -11.96 -6.65 -9.31
N LYS A 132 -12.60 -6.36 -8.17
CA LYS A 132 -12.85 -4.98 -7.73
C LYS A 132 -11.54 -4.32 -7.30
N LEU A 133 -10.69 -5.00 -6.50
CA LEU A 133 -9.37 -4.50 -6.14
C LEU A 133 -8.46 -4.34 -7.35
N LEU A 134 -8.48 -5.30 -8.29
CA LEU A 134 -7.73 -5.19 -9.54
C LEU A 134 -8.14 -3.94 -10.34
N ASN A 135 -9.44 -3.63 -10.40
CA ASN A 135 -9.94 -2.42 -11.05
C ASN A 135 -9.53 -1.13 -10.31
N VAL A 136 -9.53 -1.14 -8.97
CA VAL A 136 -9.04 -0.01 -8.15
C VAL A 136 -7.56 0.26 -8.45
N MET A 137 -6.73 -0.78 -8.46
CA MET A 137 -5.31 -0.66 -8.81
C MET A 137 -5.10 -0.11 -10.22
N ALA A 138 -5.85 -0.62 -11.21
CA ALA A 138 -5.80 -0.11 -12.57
C ALA A 138 -6.15 1.38 -12.62
N ALA A 139 -7.25 1.79 -11.97
CA ALA A 139 -7.70 3.17 -11.96
C ALA A 139 -6.67 4.12 -11.31
N ILE A 140 -6.06 3.74 -10.19
CA ILE A 140 -5.00 4.53 -9.54
C ILE A 140 -3.79 4.65 -10.47
N TYR A 141 -3.36 3.55 -11.07
CA TYR A 141 -2.20 3.54 -11.98
C TYR A 141 -2.43 4.40 -13.24
N GLU A 142 -3.59 4.29 -13.87
CA GLU A 142 -3.92 5.03 -15.10
C GLU A 142 -4.03 6.55 -14.89
N LYS A 143 -4.22 6.99 -13.64
CA LYS A 143 -4.17 8.41 -13.24
C LYS A 143 -2.76 8.87 -12.87
N GLY A 144 -1.74 8.06 -13.11
CA GLY A 144 -0.35 8.38 -12.81
C GLY A 144 0.08 7.99 -11.40
N GLY A 145 -0.72 7.22 -10.67
CA GLY A 145 -0.35 6.66 -9.39
C GLY A 145 0.71 5.56 -9.50
N VAL A 146 1.37 5.27 -8.39
CA VAL A 146 2.43 4.26 -8.32
C VAL A 146 1.88 2.96 -7.74
N ILE A 147 2.29 1.83 -8.33
CA ILE A 147 2.03 0.49 -7.76
C ILE A 147 3.36 -0.09 -7.29
N GLY A 148 3.40 -0.47 -6.01
CA GLY A 148 4.56 -1.11 -5.40
C GLY A 148 4.18 -2.36 -4.61
N SER A 149 5.15 -3.24 -4.40
CA SER A 149 4.93 -4.46 -3.61
C SER A 149 6.22 -4.98 -2.98
N SER A 150 6.06 -5.91 -2.02
CA SER A 150 7.14 -6.75 -1.50
C SER A 150 6.71 -8.21 -1.47
N GLY A 151 7.69 -9.11 -1.48
CA GLY A 151 7.48 -10.56 -1.39
C GLY A 151 6.41 -11.09 -2.35
N HIS A 152 5.49 -11.90 -1.83
CA HIS A 152 4.36 -12.44 -2.60
C HIS A 152 3.35 -11.36 -3.07
N GLY A 153 3.43 -10.15 -2.53
CA GLY A 153 2.59 -9.03 -2.94
C GLY A 153 2.66 -8.72 -4.43
N ALA A 154 3.78 -9.04 -5.10
CA ALA A 154 3.90 -8.90 -6.55
C ALA A 154 2.86 -9.74 -7.32
N GLY A 155 2.45 -10.90 -6.79
CA GLY A 155 1.36 -11.70 -7.35
C GLY A 155 0.00 -10.99 -7.29
N GLY A 156 -0.21 -10.14 -6.29
CA GLY A 156 -1.45 -9.41 -6.09
C GLY A 156 -1.82 -8.47 -7.24
N PHE A 157 -0.85 -7.98 -8.03
CA PHE A 157 -1.14 -7.13 -9.19
C PHE A 157 -0.87 -7.79 -10.55
N ALA A 158 -0.46 -9.06 -10.57
CA ALA A 158 -0.16 -9.75 -11.84
C ALA A 158 -1.36 -9.78 -12.80
N ASN A 159 -2.57 -9.84 -12.25
CA ASN A 159 -3.82 -9.90 -13.01
C ASN A 159 -4.47 -8.53 -13.26
N VAL A 160 -3.83 -7.43 -12.86
CA VAL A 160 -4.37 -6.08 -13.11
C VAL A 160 -4.40 -5.81 -14.61
N LYS A 161 -5.60 -5.55 -15.11
CA LYS A 161 -5.84 -5.26 -16.52
C LYS A 161 -6.21 -3.78 -16.69
N LEU A 162 -5.47 -3.09 -17.53
CA LEU A 162 -5.68 -1.69 -17.84
C LEU A 162 -6.86 -1.49 -18.82
N SER A 163 -7.36 -0.27 -18.92
CA SER A 163 -8.43 0.11 -19.86
C SER A 163 -8.09 -0.21 -21.32
N SER A 164 -6.81 -0.21 -21.66
CA SER A 164 -6.30 -0.64 -22.96
C SER A 164 -6.46 -2.14 -23.26
N GLY A 165 -6.85 -2.93 -22.26
CA GLY A 165 -6.92 -4.39 -22.33
C GLY A 165 -5.59 -5.10 -22.06
N LYS A 166 -4.47 -4.39 -21.89
CA LYS A 166 -3.17 -4.94 -21.54
C LYS A 166 -3.04 -5.19 -20.05
N PHE A 167 -2.21 -6.15 -19.66
CA PHE A 167 -1.87 -6.31 -18.25
C PHE A 167 -0.92 -5.20 -17.79
N LEU A 168 -1.06 -4.78 -16.53
CA LEU A 168 -0.20 -3.76 -15.91
C LEU A 168 1.29 -4.09 -16.10
N VAL A 169 1.64 -5.35 -15.93
CA VAL A 169 3.03 -5.86 -15.98
C VAL A 169 3.53 -6.15 -17.40
N GLU A 170 2.68 -6.07 -18.40
CA GLU A 170 3.04 -6.38 -19.79
C GLU A 170 4.18 -5.48 -20.27
N GLY A 171 5.28 -6.10 -20.71
CA GLY A 171 6.47 -5.40 -21.18
C GLY A 171 7.31 -4.73 -20.08
N LYS A 172 7.03 -4.97 -18.80
CA LYS A 172 7.79 -4.43 -17.68
C LYS A 172 8.69 -5.50 -17.04
N GLN A 173 9.79 -5.06 -16.45
CA GLN A 173 10.57 -5.90 -15.57
C GLN A 173 9.97 -5.82 -14.16
N VAL A 174 9.59 -6.96 -13.61
CA VAL A 174 8.98 -7.07 -12.28
C VAL A 174 9.78 -8.09 -11.49
N ALA A 175 10.14 -7.74 -10.26
CA ALA A 175 10.68 -8.68 -9.30
C ALA A 175 9.53 -9.32 -8.51
N GLY A 176 9.60 -10.62 -8.32
CA GLY A 176 8.65 -11.39 -7.50
C GLY A 176 9.39 -12.39 -6.63
N PHE A 177 8.66 -13.13 -5.82
CA PHE A 177 9.24 -14.19 -5.00
C PHE A 177 9.66 -15.36 -5.93
N PRO A 178 10.91 -15.84 -5.85
CA PRO A 178 11.41 -16.80 -6.83
C PRO A 178 10.85 -18.22 -6.61
N ASP A 179 10.43 -18.84 -7.68
CA ASP A 179 9.89 -20.19 -7.71
C ASP A 179 10.84 -21.26 -7.10
N SER A 180 12.16 -21.01 -7.22
CA SER A 180 13.17 -21.88 -6.60
C SER A 180 13.05 -21.94 -5.08
N THR A 181 12.73 -20.82 -4.44
CA THR A 181 12.56 -20.77 -2.98
C THR A 181 11.28 -21.45 -2.54
N GLU A 182 10.20 -21.38 -3.33
CA GLU A 182 8.95 -22.11 -3.05
C GLU A 182 9.15 -23.63 -3.11
N LYS A 183 9.90 -24.11 -4.10
CA LYS A 183 10.17 -25.54 -4.28
C LYS A 183 10.97 -26.18 -3.14
N GLU A 184 11.65 -25.40 -2.33
CA GLU A 184 12.36 -25.89 -1.15
C GLU A 184 11.41 -26.23 0.02
N LYS A 185 10.22 -25.67 0.02
CA LYS A 185 9.21 -25.93 1.05
C LYS A 185 8.51 -27.25 0.80
N SER A 186 8.42 -28.09 1.83
CA SER A 186 7.87 -29.44 1.72
C SER A 186 6.42 -29.46 1.22
N TRP A 187 5.62 -28.47 1.60
CA TRP A 187 4.22 -28.35 1.22
C TRP A 187 4.00 -27.79 -0.20
N ALA A 188 4.97 -27.10 -0.77
CA ALA A 188 4.89 -26.60 -2.14
C ALA A 188 5.08 -27.69 -3.20
N LYS A 189 5.36 -28.92 -2.76
CA LYS A 189 5.57 -30.08 -3.64
C LYS A 189 4.30 -30.94 -3.81
N GLN A 190 3.21 -30.57 -3.16
CA GLN A 190 1.90 -31.22 -3.28
C GLN A 190 1.03 -30.52 -4.31
#